data_3df5da52d0bb11fd837b9f1c59ec9654
#
_entry.id   3df5da52d0bb11fd837b9f1c59ec9654
#
_cell.length_a   1.000
_cell.length_b   1.000
_cell.length_c   1.000
_cell.angle_alpha   90.00
_cell.angle_beta   90.00
_cell.angle_gamma   90.00
#
_symmetry.space_group_name_H-M   'P 1'
#
loop_
_entity.id
_entity.type
_entity.pdbx_description
1 polymer ?
#
loop_
_entity_poly.entity_id
_entity_poly.type
_entity_poly.pdbx_seq_one_letter_code
_entity_poly.pdbx_strand_id
1 'polypeptide(L)'
;FLIMFISILAELNRCPFDLPEAESELICGYNTEYSGMRFAIFYLSEYAMMFANAMFISILFLGGYLSPFGKYMFSSSFLIYFEQAFWLFAKAAVLVFVMIWIRATLPRLASFDLLKFSWAVLLPLSILNFFIAVIIRWAGGLC
;
A
#
# COMPACT_ATOMS: atom_id res chain seq x y z
N PHE A 1 5.21 -4.97 7.83
CA PHE A 1 4.64 -3.73 7.31
C PHE A 1 5.45 -3.18 6.13
N LEU A 2 6.71 -2.79 6.31
CA LEU A 2 7.53 -2.14 5.29
C LEU A 2 7.65 -2.96 4.00
N ILE A 3 7.92 -4.25 4.09
CA ILE A 3 8.02 -5.15 2.93
C ILE A 3 6.70 -5.14 2.13
N MET A 4 5.57 -5.27 2.82
CA MET A 4 4.24 -5.26 2.20
C MET A 4 3.93 -3.91 1.57
N PHE A 5 4.29 -2.81 2.24
CA PHE A 5 4.09 -1.46 1.73
C PHE A 5 4.88 -1.21 0.42
N ILE A 6 6.15 -1.64 0.38
CA ILE A 6 6.98 -1.52 -0.83
C ILE A 6 6.43 -2.41 -1.96
N SER A 7 5.99 -3.62 -1.65
CA SER A 7 5.40 -4.54 -2.63
C SER A 7 4.13 -3.96 -3.25
N ILE A 8 3.28 -3.32 -2.45
CA ILE A 8 2.07 -2.65 -2.94
C ILE A 8 2.39 -1.44 -3.80
N LEU A 9 3.41 -0.65 -3.45
CA LEU A 9 3.87 0.44 -4.31
C LEU A 9 4.35 -0.07 -5.69
N ALA A 10 5.03 -1.21 -5.71
CA ALA A 10 5.46 -1.84 -6.96
C ALA A 10 4.27 -2.39 -7.78
N GLU A 11 3.25 -2.97 -7.11
CA GLU A 11 2.04 -3.48 -7.76
C GLU A 11 1.19 -2.37 -8.38
N LEU A 12 1.13 -1.21 -7.73
CA LEU A 12 0.40 -0.04 -8.21
C LEU A 12 1.09 0.66 -9.39
N ASN A 13 2.27 0.19 -9.81
CA ASN A 13 3.07 0.82 -10.86
C ASN A 13 3.23 2.35 -10.67
N ARG A 14 3.34 2.79 -9.41
CA ARG A 14 3.52 4.20 -9.07
C ARG A 14 4.99 4.51 -8.83
N CYS A 15 5.41 5.72 -9.17
CA CYS A 15 6.76 6.19 -8.88
C CYS A 15 7.14 5.88 -7.42
N PRO A 16 8.29 5.23 -7.15
CA PRO A 16 9.47 5.06 -8.01
C PRO A 16 9.44 3.85 -8.97
N PHE A 17 8.38 3.04 -9.00
CA PHE A 17 8.26 1.79 -9.77
C PHE A 17 7.39 1.93 -11.04
N ASP A 18 7.21 3.14 -11.54
CA ASP A 18 6.40 3.50 -12.71
C ASP A 18 7.13 3.15 -14.02
N LEU A 19 7.18 1.86 -14.36
CA LEU A 19 7.80 1.36 -15.58
C LEU A 19 6.88 1.37 -16.80
N PRO A 20 5.58 1.00 -16.69
CA PRO A 20 4.67 0.91 -17.83
C PRO A 20 4.21 2.27 -18.35
N GLU A 21 4.16 3.29 -17.49
CA GLU A 21 3.66 4.63 -17.78
C GLU A 21 4.75 5.65 -18.03
N ALA A 22 6.01 5.22 -18.23
CA ALA A 22 7.16 6.08 -18.43
C ALA A 22 6.89 7.26 -19.38
N GLU A 23 6.17 8.29 -18.91
CA GLU A 23 5.75 9.46 -19.69
C GLU A 23 6.93 10.16 -20.38
N SER A 24 8.10 10.13 -19.77
CA SER A 24 9.31 10.72 -20.32
C SER A 24 9.96 9.89 -21.43
N GLU A 25 9.66 8.60 -21.53
CA GLU A 25 10.32 7.67 -22.46
C GLU A 25 9.35 7.05 -23.49
N LEU A 26 8.08 6.84 -23.16
CA LEU A 26 7.12 6.06 -23.94
C LEU A 26 5.85 6.82 -24.37
N ILE A 27 5.77 8.15 -24.20
CA ILE A 27 4.58 8.95 -24.59
C ILE A 27 3.28 8.25 -24.12
N CYS A 28 3.05 8.13 -22.80
CA CYS A 28 1.90 7.46 -22.16
C CYS A 28 1.84 5.92 -22.28
N GLY A 29 2.87 5.24 -22.76
CA GLY A 29 2.93 3.78 -22.76
C GLY A 29 1.72 3.08 -23.38
N TYR A 30 1.07 2.17 -22.67
CA TYR A 30 -0.12 1.44 -23.12
C TYR A 30 -1.40 2.29 -23.20
N ASN A 31 -1.40 3.47 -22.61
CA ASN A 31 -2.56 4.37 -22.58
C ASN A 31 -2.69 5.26 -23.83
N THR A 32 -1.73 5.22 -24.76
CA THR A 32 -1.71 6.08 -25.95
C THR A 32 -2.92 5.93 -26.88
N GLU A 33 -3.51 4.73 -26.92
CA GLU A 33 -4.67 4.44 -27.79
C GLU A 33 -6.02 4.77 -27.14
N TYR A 34 -6.04 5.06 -25.84
CA TYR A 34 -7.26 5.34 -25.10
C TYR A 34 -7.52 6.84 -25.00
N SER A 35 -8.75 7.25 -25.32
CA SER A 35 -9.17 8.63 -25.23
C SER A 35 -10.54 8.78 -24.55
N GLY A 36 -10.83 9.98 -24.05
CA GLY A 36 -12.11 10.33 -23.47
C GLY A 36 -12.47 9.50 -22.23
N MET A 37 -13.69 8.95 -22.20
CA MET A 37 -14.24 8.26 -21.03
C MET A 37 -13.48 6.97 -20.67
N ARG A 38 -12.95 6.27 -21.68
CA ARG A 38 -12.17 5.04 -21.43
C ARG A 38 -10.88 5.34 -20.66
N PHE A 39 -10.19 6.38 -21.02
CA PHE A 39 -8.99 6.84 -20.30
C PHE A 39 -9.30 7.23 -18.85
N ALA A 40 -10.42 7.95 -18.63
CA ALA A 40 -10.85 8.33 -17.28
C ALA A 40 -11.15 7.12 -16.38
N ILE A 41 -11.73 6.04 -16.95
CA ILE A 41 -12.02 4.82 -16.18
C ILE A 41 -10.72 4.12 -15.76
N PHE A 42 -9.68 4.09 -16.58
CA PHE A 42 -8.39 3.53 -16.20
C PHE A 42 -7.78 4.29 -15.00
N TYR A 43 -7.74 5.61 -15.07
CA TYR A 43 -7.24 6.41 -13.94
C TYR A 43 -8.08 6.24 -12.68
N LEU A 44 -9.40 6.17 -12.81
CA LEU A 44 -10.28 5.91 -11.67
C LEU A 44 -9.97 4.55 -11.02
N SER A 45 -9.72 3.52 -11.83
CA SER A 45 -9.38 2.18 -11.32
C SER A 45 -8.05 2.18 -10.56
N GLU A 46 -7.04 2.91 -11.02
CA GLU A 46 -5.75 3.03 -10.33
C GLU A 46 -5.89 3.70 -8.95
N TYR A 47 -6.63 4.80 -8.86
CA TYR A 47 -6.88 5.44 -7.57
C TYR A 47 -7.73 4.57 -6.65
N ALA A 48 -8.70 3.84 -7.19
CA ALA A 48 -9.49 2.89 -6.41
C ALA A 48 -8.64 1.76 -5.85
N MET A 49 -7.72 1.19 -6.64
CA MET A 49 -6.77 0.18 -6.20
C MET A 49 -5.80 0.71 -5.14
N MET A 50 -5.30 1.94 -5.31
CA MET A 50 -4.45 2.59 -4.30
C MET A 50 -5.16 2.71 -2.95
N PHE A 51 -6.42 3.13 -2.96
CA PHE A 51 -7.22 3.24 -1.75
C PHE A 51 -7.54 1.88 -1.13
N ALA A 52 -7.92 0.88 -1.94
CA ALA A 52 -8.18 -0.48 -1.50
C ALA A 52 -6.96 -1.11 -0.83
N ASN A 53 -5.79 -0.97 -1.42
CA ASN A 53 -4.52 -1.46 -0.87
C ASN A 53 -4.13 -0.72 0.43
N ALA A 54 -4.39 0.57 0.53
CA ALA A 54 -4.18 1.32 1.77
C ALA A 54 -5.10 0.82 2.90
N MET A 55 -6.37 0.55 2.62
CA MET A 55 -7.28 -0.07 3.58
C MET A 55 -6.82 -1.47 3.99
N PHE A 56 -6.35 -2.28 3.04
CA PHE A 56 -5.85 -3.62 3.30
C PHE A 56 -4.64 -3.61 4.25
N ILE A 57 -3.65 -2.74 4.01
CA ILE A 57 -2.52 -2.54 4.94
C ILE A 57 -3.00 -2.08 6.31
N SER A 58 -3.95 -1.15 6.37
CA SER A 58 -4.51 -0.64 7.61
C SER A 58 -5.14 -1.75 8.46
N ILE A 59 -5.88 -2.66 7.84
CA ILE A 59 -6.52 -3.79 8.52
C ILE A 59 -5.46 -4.77 9.04
N LEU A 60 -4.47 -5.12 8.24
CA LEU A 60 -3.47 -6.13 8.59
C LEU A 60 -2.46 -5.66 9.64
N PHE A 61 -1.98 -4.42 9.53
CA PHE A 61 -0.83 -3.96 10.33
C PHE A 61 -1.16 -2.87 11.34
N LEU A 62 -2.20 -2.07 11.10
CA LEU A 62 -2.54 -0.93 11.96
C LEU A 62 -3.76 -1.21 12.86
N GLY A 63 -4.19 -2.48 12.95
CA GLY A 63 -5.33 -2.87 13.78
C GLY A 63 -6.69 -2.41 13.24
N GLY A 64 -6.78 -2.12 11.94
CA GLY A 64 -8.04 -1.79 11.25
C GLY A 64 -8.83 -0.68 11.93
N TYR A 65 -10.03 -1.03 12.37
CA TYR A 65 -11.00 -0.12 12.99
C TYR A 65 -10.69 0.26 14.45
N LEU A 66 -9.69 -0.36 15.09
CA LEU A 66 -9.35 -0.03 16.47
C LEU A 66 -8.80 1.39 16.60
N SER A 67 -9.30 2.14 17.58
CA SER A 67 -8.79 3.48 17.86
C SER A 67 -7.35 3.38 18.43
N PRO A 68 -6.42 4.25 18.01
CA PRO A 68 -5.07 4.27 18.57
C PRO A 68 -5.01 4.69 20.04
N PHE A 69 -6.08 5.29 20.56
CA PHE A 69 -6.19 5.74 21.94
C PHE A 69 -6.79 4.70 22.91
N GLY A 70 -7.07 3.49 22.42
CA GLY A 70 -7.44 2.34 23.24
C GLY A 70 -8.86 2.32 23.85
N LYS A 71 -9.61 3.42 23.80
CA LYS A 71 -11.00 3.51 24.26
C LYS A 71 -11.86 4.18 23.21
N TYR A 72 -13.06 3.61 22.98
CA TYR A 72 -14.06 4.29 22.16
C TYR A 72 -14.58 5.53 22.90
N MET A 73 -14.67 6.64 22.20
CA MET A 73 -15.07 7.93 22.76
C MET A 73 -16.59 7.98 23.02
N PHE A 74 -17.36 7.17 22.28
CA PHE A 74 -18.82 7.17 22.35
C PHE A 74 -19.36 5.90 22.98
N SER A 75 -20.33 6.06 23.90
CA SER A 75 -20.97 4.96 24.60
C SER A 75 -22.21 4.40 23.87
N SER A 76 -22.72 5.08 22.85
CA SER A 76 -23.90 4.65 22.07
C SER A 76 -23.50 3.70 20.96
N SER A 77 -24.20 2.57 20.83
CA SER A 77 -23.91 1.53 19.84
C SER A 77 -23.80 2.04 18.40
N PHE A 78 -24.66 2.96 17.99
CA PHE A 78 -24.62 3.54 16.64
C PHE A 78 -23.39 4.42 16.42
N LEU A 79 -23.01 5.23 17.40
CA LEU A 79 -21.83 6.11 17.31
C LEU A 79 -20.52 5.33 17.34
N ILE A 80 -20.48 4.16 17.97
CA ILE A 80 -19.31 3.27 17.96
C ILE A 80 -19.01 2.79 16.54
N TYR A 81 -20.00 2.39 15.76
CA TYR A 81 -19.78 1.97 14.36
C TYR A 81 -19.26 3.11 13.49
N PHE A 82 -19.73 4.32 13.71
CA PHE A 82 -19.27 5.50 13.00
C PHE A 82 -17.80 5.82 13.36
N GLU A 83 -17.45 5.74 14.64
CA GLU A 83 -16.07 5.92 15.11
C GLU A 83 -15.12 4.87 14.53
N GLN A 84 -15.54 3.61 14.49
CA GLN A 84 -14.76 2.53 13.88
C GLN A 84 -14.49 2.77 12.40
N ALA A 85 -15.51 3.15 11.64
CA ALA A 85 -15.36 3.50 10.24
C ALA A 85 -14.43 4.70 10.06
N PHE A 86 -14.61 5.74 10.87
CA PHE A 86 -13.75 6.93 10.83
C PHE A 86 -12.27 6.60 11.04
N TRP A 87 -11.94 5.76 12.05
CA TRP A 87 -10.54 5.38 12.30
C TRP A 87 -9.94 4.54 11.18
N LEU A 88 -10.72 3.65 10.57
CA LEU A 88 -10.28 2.88 9.41
C LEU A 88 -9.95 3.80 8.22
N PHE A 89 -10.86 4.72 7.89
CA PHE A 89 -10.65 5.67 6.80
C PHE A 89 -9.51 6.65 7.09
N ALA A 90 -9.37 7.13 8.32
CA ALA A 90 -8.29 8.02 8.71
C ALA A 90 -6.92 7.37 8.54
N LYS A 91 -6.75 6.12 8.98
CA LYS A 91 -5.50 5.37 8.79
C LYS A 91 -5.20 5.12 7.31
N ALA A 92 -6.21 4.73 6.53
CA ALA A 92 -6.06 4.56 5.09
C ALA A 92 -5.67 5.88 4.40
N ALA A 93 -6.27 7.00 4.79
CA ALA A 93 -5.93 8.32 4.25
C ALA A 93 -4.48 8.73 4.55
N VAL A 94 -3.98 8.45 5.74
CA VAL A 94 -2.57 8.67 6.08
C VAL A 94 -1.65 7.83 5.20
N LEU A 95 -1.97 6.56 4.95
CA LEU A 95 -1.18 5.70 4.05
C LEU A 95 -1.20 6.21 2.61
N VAL A 96 -2.35 6.62 2.10
CA VAL A 96 -2.49 7.23 0.77
C VAL A 96 -1.65 8.50 0.69
N PHE A 97 -1.69 9.34 1.72
CA PHE A 97 -0.85 10.55 1.79
C PHE A 97 0.64 10.21 1.71
N VAL A 98 1.09 9.19 2.45
CA VAL A 98 2.49 8.73 2.40
C VAL A 98 2.85 8.20 1.00
N MET A 99 1.96 7.45 0.33
CA MET A 99 2.18 6.98 -1.04
C MET A 99 2.34 8.15 -2.03
N ILE A 100 1.50 9.18 -1.91
CA ILE A 100 1.58 10.40 -2.74
C ILE A 100 2.88 11.16 -2.43
N TRP A 101 3.27 11.24 -1.16
CA TRP A 101 4.52 11.90 -0.76
C TRP A 101 5.75 11.19 -1.36
N ILE A 102 5.79 9.86 -1.29
CA ILE A 102 6.85 9.05 -1.91
C ILE A 102 6.93 9.31 -3.41
N ARG A 103 5.78 9.37 -4.10
CA ARG A 103 5.72 9.72 -5.52
C ARG A 103 6.35 11.08 -5.82
N ALA A 104 6.16 12.05 -4.95
CA ALA A 104 6.66 13.42 -5.15
C ALA A 104 8.16 13.58 -4.80
N THR A 105 8.71 12.72 -3.95
CA THR A 105 10.06 12.87 -3.40
C THR A 105 11.10 11.95 -4.03
N LEU A 106 10.72 10.75 -4.43
CA LEU A 106 11.67 9.75 -4.95
C LEU A 106 11.80 9.84 -6.48
N PRO A 107 13.03 9.74 -7.00
CA PRO A 107 13.27 9.59 -8.42
C PRO A 107 12.83 8.19 -8.90
N ARG A 108 12.60 8.06 -10.20
CA ARG A 108 12.25 6.78 -10.83
C ARG A 108 13.44 5.81 -10.80
N LEU A 109 13.13 4.55 -10.58
CA LEU A 109 14.10 3.47 -10.68
C LEU A 109 14.09 2.88 -12.09
N ALA A 110 15.28 2.51 -12.60
CA ALA A 110 15.38 1.75 -13.84
C ALA A 110 14.83 0.33 -13.64
N SER A 111 14.30 -0.27 -14.71
CA SER A 111 13.71 -1.61 -14.69
C SER A 111 14.67 -2.69 -14.16
N PHE A 112 15.95 -2.57 -14.53
CA PHE A 112 17.00 -3.50 -14.10
C PHE A 112 17.30 -3.39 -12.60
N ASP A 113 17.32 -2.17 -12.07
CA ASP A 113 17.55 -1.92 -10.65
C ASP A 113 16.37 -2.38 -9.79
N LEU A 114 15.16 -2.23 -10.29
CA LEU A 114 13.95 -2.76 -9.65
C LEU A 114 14.01 -4.29 -9.53
N LEU A 115 14.34 -4.97 -10.60
CA LEU A 115 14.46 -6.43 -10.64
C LEU A 115 15.54 -6.93 -9.69
N LYS A 116 16.70 -6.28 -9.68
CA LYS A 116 17.80 -6.57 -8.76
C LYS A 116 17.39 -6.32 -7.29
N PHE A 117 16.71 -5.23 -7.02
CA PHE A 117 16.22 -4.89 -5.68
C PHE A 117 15.20 -5.91 -5.18
N SER A 118 14.24 -6.31 -6.01
CA SER A 118 13.20 -7.27 -5.61
C SER A 118 13.78 -8.65 -5.30
N TRP A 119 14.71 -9.15 -6.14
CA TRP A 119 15.31 -10.48 -5.96
C TRP A 119 16.40 -10.51 -4.90
N ALA A 120 17.25 -9.50 -4.83
CA ALA A 120 18.39 -9.50 -3.91
C ALA A 120 18.06 -8.99 -2.52
N VAL A 121 17.03 -8.15 -2.36
CA VAL A 121 16.71 -7.51 -1.08
C VAL A 121 15.34 -7.94 -0.57
N LEU A 122 14.26 -7.71 -1.33
CA LEU A 122 12.90 -7.94 -0.82
C LEU A 122 12.61 -9.41 -0.59
N LEU A 123 13.01 -10.29 -1.50
CA LEU A 123 12.74 -11.72 -1.40
C LEU A 123 13.48 -12.36 -0.22
N PRO A 124 14.81 -12.20 -0.03
CA PRO A 124 15.50 -12.76 1.15
C PRO A 124 14.97 -12.18 2.46
N LEU A 125 14.66 -10.86 2.49
CA LEU A 125 14.13 -10.21 3.67
C LEU A 125 12.74 -10.74 4.06
N SER A 126 11.89 -11.05 3.08
CA SER A 126 10.56 -11.63 3.32
C SER A 126 10.66 -13.04 3.88
N ILE A 127 11.58 -13.86 3.35
CA ILE A 127 11.84 -15.22 3.83
C ILE A 127 12.38 -15.18 5.27
N LEU A 128 13.34 -14.30 5.54
CA LEU A 128 13.89 -14.10 6.88
C LEU A 128 12.79 -13.69 7.88
N ASN A 129 11.93 -12.73 7.50
CA ASN A 129 10.82 -12.30 8.33
C ASN A 129 9.84 -13.44 8.63
N PHE A 130 9.59 -14.30 7.64
CA PHE A 130 8.74 -15.47 7.81
C PHE A 130 9.32 -16.44 8.86
N PHE A 131 10.62 -16.80 8.75
CA PHE A 131 11.26 -17.67 9.73
C PHE A 131 11.29 -17.07 11.14
N ILE A 132 11.58 -15.77 11.25
CA ILE A 132 11.55 -15.08 12.55
C ILE A 132 10.15 -15.16 13.16
N ALA A 133 9.10 -14.90 12.37
CA ALA A 133 7.71 -14.97 12.86
C ALA A 133 7.34 -16.39 13.34
N VAL A 134 7.77 -17.42 12.60
CA VAL A 134 7.55 -18.82 12.99
C VAL A 134 8.29 -19.15 14.30
N ILE A 135 9.55 -18.73 14.43
CA ILE A 135 10.35 -18.97 15.64
C ILE A 135 9.73 -18.28 16.86
N ILE A 136 9.34 -17.01 16.72
CA ILE A 136 8.69 -16.26 17.80
C ILE A 136 7.39 -16.94 18.23
N ARG A 137 6.59 -17.39 17.26
CA ARG A 137 5.34 -18.09 17.55
C ARG A 137 5.59 -19.44 18.21
N TRP A 138 6.62 -20.17 17.81
CA TRP A 138 6.98 -21.45 18.43
C TRP A 138 7.54 -21.25 19.83
N ALA A 139 8.37 -20.25 20.05
CA ALA A 139 8.96 -19.92 21.34
C ALA A 139 7.97 -19.28 22.33
N GLY A 140 7.04 -18.43 21.82
CA GLY A 140 6.01 -17.76 22.63
C GLY A 140 4.64 -18.44 22.63
N GLY A 141 4.43 -19.44 21.82
CA GLY A 141 3.13 -20.06 21.53
C GLY A 141 2.83 -21.32 22.30
N LEU A 142 3.40 -21.48 23.46
CA LEU A 142 2.93 -22.42 24.48
C LEU A 142 1.96 -21.73 25.46
N CYS A 143 1.27 -20.69 25.05
CA CYS A 143 0.10 -20.14 25.73
C CYS A 143 -1.09 -20.15 24.80
#